data_c1b4b6de31a22b332127282f140bcbc2
#
_entry.id   c1b4b6de31a22b332127282f140bcbc2
#
_cell.length_a   1.000
_cell.length_b   1.000
_cell.length_c   1.000
_cell.angle_alpha   90.00
_cell.angle_beta   90.00
_cell.angle_gamma   90.00
#
_symmetry.space_group_name_H-M   'P 1'
#
loop_
_entity.id
_entity.type
_entity.pdbx_description
1 polymer ?
#
loop_
_entity_poly.entity_id
_entity_poly.type
_entity_poly.pdbx_seq_one_letter_code
_entity_poly.pdbx_strand_id
1 'polypeptide(L)'
;MLRRSCLVLLTALLLTACGADKPSEFNATNITGATFARDLHLSDHTGQPRSLADYRGKVVLVFFGYTFCPDVCPTTMGEAAAALKLLGKDADRVQV
;
A
#
# COMPACT_ATOMS: atom_id res chain seq x y z
N MET A 1 -48.35 20.70 -3.58
CA MET A 1 -47.67 20.18 -2.39
C MET A 1 -46.92 18.84 -2.65
N LEU A 2 -47.53 17.91 -3.38
CA LEU A 2 -46.94 16.59 -3.64
C LEU A 2 -45.55 16.62 -4.38
N ARG A 3 -45.39 17.52 -5.35
CA ARG A 3 -44.12 17.63 -6.15
C ARG A 3 -42.92 18.13 -5.30
N ARG A 4 -43.18 18.99 -4.31
CA ARG A 4 -42.12 19.48 -3.38
C ARG A 4 -41.68 18.38 -2.40
N SER A 5 -42.63 17.57 -1.93
CA SER A 5 -42.28 16.42 -1.04
C SER A 5 -41.52 15.33 -1.74
N CYS A 6 -41.80 15.02 -3.04
CA CYS A 6 -41.04 14.08 -3.82
C CYS A 6 -39.58 14.52 -4.07
N LEU A 7 -39.35 15.82 -4.31
CA LEU A 7 -38.01 16.36 -4.51
C LEU A 7 -37.15 16.26 -3.24
N VAL A 8 -37.72 16.53 -2.08
CA VAL A 8 -37.05 16.44 -0.78
C VAL A 8 -36.70 14.98 -0.44
N LEU A 9 -37.58 14.03 -0.75
CA LEU A 9 -37.33 12.60 -0.56
C LEU A 9 -36.25 12.08 -1.50
N LEU A 10 -36.20 12.55 -2.74
CA LEU A 10 -35.19 12.14 -3.73
C LEU A 10 -33.80 12.66 -3.36
N THR A 11 -33.68 13.88 -2.82
CA THR A 11 -32.39 14.43 -2.34
C THR A 11 -31.89 13.75 -1.07
N ALA A 12 -32.78 13.34 -0.18
CA ALA A 12 -32.42 12.59 1.03
C ALA A 12 -31.89 11.19 0.69
N LEU A 13 -32.37 10.55 -0.36
CA LEU A 13 -31.94 9.22 -0.80
C LEU A 13 -30.53 9.23 -1.45
N LEU A 14 -30.14 10.36 -2.05
CA LEU A 14 -28.83 10.51 -2.68
C LEU A 14 -27.69 10.74 -1.68
N LEU A 15 -27.97 11.15 -0.46
CA LEU A 15 -26.97 11.40 0.59
C LEU A 15 -26.51 10.13 1.33
N THR A 16 -27.19 9.00 1.18
CA THR A 16 -26.82 7.74 1.84
C THR A 16 -25.88 6.86 1.00
N ALA A 17 -25.45 7.29 -0.17
CA ALA A 17 -24.59 6.53 -1.09
C ALA A 17 -23.08 6.68 -0.80
N CYS A 18 -22.65 7.34 0.29
CA CYS A 18 -21.26 7.22 0.76
C CYS A 18 -21.09 5.83 1.36
N GLY A 19 -20.69 4.88 0.51
CA GLY A 19 -20.35 3.53 0.94
C GLY A 19 -19.26 3.59 2.01
N ALA A 20 -19.50 2.94 3.14
CA ALA A 20 -18.46 2.66 4.11
C ALA A 20 -17.40 1.82 3.42
N ASP A 21 -16.18 2.34 3.31
CA ASP A 21 -15.03 1.56 2.86
C ASP A 21 -14.95 0.31 3.74
N LYS A 22 -15.15 -0.86 3.13
CA LYS A 22 -14.92 -2.12 3.82
C LYS A 22 -13.45 -2.13 4.24
N PRO A 23 -13.15 -2.37 5.52
CA PRO A 23 -11.77 -2.55 5.93
C PRO A 23 -11.18 -3.70 5.09
N SER A 24 -10.07 -3.43 4.41
CA SER A 24 -9.36 -4.47 3.66
C SER A 24 -8.90 -5.54 4.63
N GLU A 25 -9.34 -6.79 4.42
CA GLU A 25 -8.83 -7.94 5.16
C GLU A 25 -7.42 -8.25 4.67
N PHE A 26 -6.44 -8.04 5.53
CA PHE A 26 -5.06 -8.44 5.29
C PHE A 26 -4.79 -9.79 5.96
N ASN A 27 -4.03 -10.66 5.28
CA ASN A 27 -3.50 -11.90 5.87
C ASN A 27 -2.28 -11.67 6.78
N ALA A 28 -2.03 -10.41 7.15
CA ALA A 28 -0.93 -9.96 8.00
C ALA A 28 -1.45 -8.95 9.03
N THR A 29 -0.60 -8.57 9.98
CA THR A 29 -0.95 -7.56 10.97
C THR A 29 -1.16 -6.20 10.29
N ASN A 30 -2.39 -5.70 10.37
CA ASN A 30 -2.73 -4.38 9.86
C ASN A 30 -2.28 -3.30 10.87
N ILE A 31 -1.35 -2.45 10.46
CA ILE A 31 -0.83 -1.32 11.24
C ILE A 31 -1.25 0.04 10.66
N THR A 32 -2.32 0.08 9.89
CA THR A 32 -2.85 1.33 9.33
C THR A 32 -3.05 2.38 10.42
N GLY A 33 -2.52 3.58 10.21
CA GLY A 33 -2.58 4.66 11.20
C GLY A 33 -1.46 4.66 12.23
N ALA A 34 -0.52 3.70 12.20
CA ALA A 34 0.67 3.74 13.05
C ALA A 34 1.44 5.04 12.88
N THR A 35 2.01 5.55 13.96
CA THR A 35 2.77 6.81 13.99
C THR A 35 4.26 6.62 13.79
N PHE A 36 4.74 5.37 13.85
CA PHE A 36 6.13 4.98 13.63
C PHE A 36 6.39 4.55 12.18
N ALA A 37 7.64 4.47 11.79
CA ALA A 37 8.10 4.01 10.47
C ALA A 37 7.46 4.78 9.28
N ARG A 38 7.17 6.06 9.48
CA ARG A 38 6.56 6.91 8.43
C ARG A 38 7.56 7.41 7.41
N ASP A 39 8.83 7.33 7.74
CA ASP A 39 9.92 7.77 6.89
C ASP A 39 11.13 6.86 7.05
N LEU A 40 11.95 6.82 6.01
CA LEU A 40 13.18 6.07 5.94
C LEU A 40 14.19 6.91 5.17
N HIS A 41 15.30 7.25 5.80
CA HIS A 41 16.40 7.98 5.16
C HIS A 41 17.62 7.06 5.11
N LEU A 42 17.96 6.60 3.92
CA LEU A 42 19.09 5.69 3.69
C LEU A 42 19.88 6.14 2.45
N SER A 43 21.08 5.61 2.30
CA SER A 43 21.83 5.72 1.04
C SER A 43 21.63 4.46 0.22
N ASP A 44 21.38 4.62 -1.08
CA ASP A 44 21.29 3.50 -2.00
C ASP A 44 22.70 2.95 -2.35
N HIS A 45 22.74 1.89 -3.17
CA HIS A 45 23.99 1.25 -3.60
C HIS A 45 24.91 2.17 -4.43
N THR A 46 24.41 3.30 -4.92
CA THR A 46 25.20 4.33 -5.62
C THR A 46 25.68 5.44 -4.70
N GLY A 47 25.32 5.40 -3.40
CA GLY A 47 25.62 6.42 -2.40
C GLY A 47 24.68 7.59 -2.41
N GLN A 48 23.58 7.53 -3.17
CA GLN A 48 22.59 8.61 -3.20
C GLN A 48 21.63 8.50 -2.01
N PRO A 49 21.29 9.62 -1.35
CA PRO A 49 20.29 9.62 -0.30
C PRO A 49 18.91 9.27 -0.86
N ARG A 50 18.19 8.40 -0.19
CA ARG A 50 16.84 7.97 -0.52
C ARG A 50 15.91 8.09 0.68
N SER A 51 14.66 8.38 0.40
CA SER A 51 13.58 8.42 1.38
C SER A 51 12.33 7.73 0.85
N LEU A 52 11.36 7.45 1.72
CA LEU A 52 10.07 6.91 1.27
C LEU A 52 9.33 7.89 0.34
N ALA A 53 9.62 9.19 0.43
CA ALA A 53 9.03 10.19 -0.44
C ALA A 53 9.39 10.00 -1.93
N ASP A 54 10.55 9.40 -2.23
CA ASP A 54 11.00 9.11 -3.60
C ASP A 54 10.15 8.04 -4.29
N TYR A 55 9.43 7.24 -3.49
CA TYR A 55 8.59 6.14 -3.96
C TYR A 55 7.09 6.43 -3.86
N ARG A 56 6.69 7.70 -3.78
CA ARG A 56 5.27 8.07 -3.72
C ARG A 56 4.51 7.54 -4.94
N GLY A 57 3.30 7.02 -4.69
CA GLY A 57 2.46 6.39 -5.70
C GLY A 57 2.77 4.92 -5.94
N LYS A 58 3.77 4.35 -5.25
CA LYS A 58 4.09 2.93 -5.29
C LYS A 58 3.78 2.25 -3.96
N VAL A 59 3.54 0.95 -4.02
CA VAL A 59 3.57 0.08 -2.85
C VAL A 59 5.04 -0.23 -2.56
N VAL A 60 5.52 0.08 -1.37
CA VAL A 60 6.91 -0.17 -0.98
C VAL A 60 6.97 -1.40 -0.07
N LEU A 61 7.69 -2.43 -0.50
CA LEU A 61 8.01 -3.60 0.29
C LEU A 61 9.41 -3.42 0.89
N VAL A 62 9.48 -3.28 2.22
CA VAL A 62 10.75 -3.12 2.94
C VAL A 62 11.16 -4.45 3.58
N PHE A 63 12.34 -4.91 3.28
CA PHE A 63 12.96 -6.08 3.88
C PHE A 63 14.28 -5.70 4.55
N PHE A 64 14.46 -6.11 5.80
CA PHE A 64 15.68 -5.90 6.56
C PHE A 64 16.55 -7.15 6.50
N GLY A 65 17.61 -7.09 5.73
CA GLY A 65 18.53 -8.20 5.51
C GLY A 65 19.99 -7.77 5.54
N TYR A 66 20.89 -8.71 5.33
CA TYR A 66 22.33 -8.46 5.19
C TYR A 66 22.98 -9.41 4.18
N THR A 67 24.08 -8.97 3.58
CA THR A 67 24.69 -9.64 2.41
C THR A 67 25.29 -11.01 2.71
N PHE A 68 25.70 -11.27 3.94
CA PHE A 68 26.29 -12.56 4.37
C PHE A 68 25.28 -13.50 5.04
N CYS A 69 23.98 -13.24 4.88
CA CYS A 69 22.94 -14.12 5.38
C CYS A 69 22.93 -15.44 4.57
N PRO A 70 23.12 -16.61 5.21
CA PRO A 70 23.31 -17.86 4.48
C PRO A 70 22.01 -18.50 3.99
N ASP A 71 20.85 -18.11 4.52
CA ASP A 71 19.60 -18.83 4.29
C ASP A 71 18.38 -17.92 4.07
N VAL A 72 17.89 -17.24 5.11
CA VAL A 72 16.59 -16.54 5.10
C VAL A 72 16.57 -15.40 4.08
N CYS A 73 17.64 -14.60 3.97
CA CYS A 73 17.64 -13.43 3.11
C CYS A 73 17.55 -13.79 1.61
N PRO A 74 18.36 -14.72 1.05
CA PRO A 74 18.20 -15.10 -0.34
C PRO A 74 16.86 -15.77 -0.63
N THR A 75 16.32 -16.55 0.31
CA THR A 75 14.98 -17.17 0.19
C THR A 75 13.91 -16.10 0.13
N THR A 76 13.88 -15.16 1.06
CA THR A 76 12.89 -14.06 1.09
C THR A 76 12.96 -13.19 -0.16
N MET A 77 14.16 -12.87 -0.64
CA MET A 77 14.31 -12.10 -1.88
C MET A 77 13.83 -12.88 -3.11
N GLY A 78 14.05 -14.20 -3.12
CA GLY A 78 13.50 -15.09 -4.15
C GLY A 78 11.98 -15.12 -4.17
N GLU A 79 11.35 -15.18 -3.01
CA GLU A 79 9.89 -15.13 -2.84
C GLU A 79 9.33 -13.78 -3.29
N ALA A 80 9.98 -12.66 -2.92
CA ALA A 80 9.60 -11.33 -3.39
C ALA A 80 9.66 -11.23 -4.92
N ALA A 81 10.73 -11.74 -5.53
CA ALA A 81 10.88 -11.76 -6.98
C ALA A 81 9.80 -12.63 -7.66
N ALA A 82 9.44 -13.76 -7.07
CA ALA A 82 8.36 -14.62 -7.58
C ALA A 82 6.99 -13.92 -7.47
N ALA A 83 6.73 -13.24 -6.35
CA ALA A 83 5.51 -12.47 -6.17
C ALA A 83 5.39 -11.34 -7.21
N LEU A 84 6.46 -10.62 -7.51
CA LEU A 84 6.47 -9.58 -8.57
C LEU A 84 6.14 -10.18 -9.95
N LYS A 85 6.63 -11.36 -10.26
CA LYS A 85 6.28 -12.06 -11.51
C LYS A 85 4.80 -12.39 -11.59
N LEU A 86 4.18 -12.80 -10.47
CA LEU A 86 2.74 -13.09 -10.41
C LEU A 86 1.89 -11.84 -10.58
N LEU A 87 2.36 -10.69 -10.14
CA LEU A 87 1.67 -9.39 -10.31
C LEU A 87 1.65 -8.93 -11.78
N GLY A 88 2.55 -9.43 -12.63
CA GLY A 88 2.60 -9.05 -14.04
C GLY A 88 2.76 -7.54 -14.22
N LYS A 89 1.79 -6.89 -14.88
CA LYS A 89 1.83 -5.43 -15.12
C LYS A 89 1.72 -4.58 -13.85
N ASP A 90 1.12 -5.09 -12.80
CA ASP A 90 1.02 -4.39 -11.52
C ASP A 90 2.36 -4.35 -10.75
N ALA A 91 3.35 -5.16 -11.16
CA ALA A 91 4.69 -5.14 -10.58
C ALA A 91 5.37 -3.75 -10.69
N ASP A 92 5.08 -2.99 -11.75
CA ASP A 92 5.62 -1.63 -11.94
C ASP A 92 5.18 -0.65 -10.85
N ARG A 93 4.10 -0.98 -10.13
CA ARG A 93 3.56 -0.21 -9.01
C ARG A 93 4.18 -0.61 -7.66
N VAL A 94 5.06 -1.59 -7.65
CA VAL A 94 5.72 -2.10 -6.44
C VAL A 94 7.21 -1.76 -6.50
N GLN A 95 7.75 -1.33 -5.36
CA GLN A 95 9.18 -1.15 -5.12
C GLN A 95 9.61 -2.09 -3.98
N VAL A 96 10.58 -2.93 -4.21
CA VAL A 96 11.26 -3.74 -3.17
C VAL A 96 12.56 -3.09 -2.81
#